data_ef9ca46ad2ff8999d344f042419bf393
#
_entry.id   ef9ca46ad2ff8999d344f042419bf393
#
_cell.length_a   1.000
_cell.length_b   1.000
_cell.length_c   1.000
_cell.angle_alpha   90.00
_cell.angle_beta   90.00
_cell.angle_gamma   90.00
#
_symmetry.space_group_name_H-M   'P 1'
#
loop_
_entity.id
_entity.type
_entity.pdbx_description
1 polymer ?
#
loop_
_entity_poly.entity_id
_entity_poly.type
_entity_poly.pdbx_seq_one_letter_code
_entity_poly.pdbx_strand_id
1 'polypeptide(L)'
;RVTSKQEVTEYCKKIYSKGYSKGVTTGIKPLDPHYTFRKGELTIITGFANIGKTTTQLFLMMMASKLYDYKWLMYCPENEPIGDLMIDIAEMYCGKTADKDFSDRISQDNYLRAVEWAYEHFTILTFEVTPTVDEVLESFEEYMQVVEIDGISIDPLNDLKAPQKVSKYDYYYDALSNVRRFIKRHNVMFYLVVHPGTAANRRRNEDGTRPAPNM
;
A
#
# COMPACT_ATOMS: atom_id res chain seq x y z
N ARG A 1 -1.03 0.32 29.84
CA ARG A 1 -1.41 -1.04 30.29
C ARG A 1 -0.13 -1.82 30.54
N VAL A 2 -0.03 -2.41 31.73
CA VAL A 2 1.09 -3.32 32.05
C VAL A 2 0.70 -4.73 31.61
N THR A 3 1.55 -5.38 30.83
CA THR A 3 1.31 -6.75 30.35
C THR A 3 1.55 -7.73 31.51
N SER A 4 0.63 -8.66 31.75
CA SER A 4 0.76 -9.64 32.82
C SER A 4 1.78 -10.74 32.46
N LYS A 5 2.41 -11.33 33.48
CA LYS A 5 3.32 -12.48 33.30
C LYS A 5 2.60 -13.65 32.59
N GLN A 6 1.33 -13.85 32.89
CA GLN A 6 0.53 -14.92 32.30
C GLN A 6 0.34 -14.72 30.79
N GLU A 7 -0.07 -13.49 30.35
CA GLU A 7 -0.21 -13.14 28.94
C GLU A 7 1.08 -13.38 28.15
N VAL A 8 2.22 -12.94 28.70
CA VAL A 8 3.55 -13.15 28.08
C VAL A 8 3.88 -14.64 27.97
N THR A 9 3.65 -15.40 29.05
CA THR A 9 3.95 -16.84 29.10
C THR A 9 3.11 -17.62 28.08
N GLU A 10 1.82 -17.32 27.98
CA GLU A 10 0.93 -17.95 27.00
C GLU A 10 1.35 -17.61 25.55
N TYR A 11 1.68 -16.36 25.30
CA TYR A 11 2.22 -15.95 24.01
C TYR A 11 3.50 -16.71 23.64
N CYS A 12 4.45 -16.79 24.58
CA CYS A 12 5.71 -17.54 24.34
C CYS A 12 5.46 -19.03 24.08
N LYS A 13 4.56 -19.66 24.82
CA LYS A 13 4.16 -21.06 24.59
C LYS A 13 3.57 -21.26 23.19
N LYS A 14 2.69 -20.32 22.76
CA LYS A 14 2.10 -20.34 21.42
C LYS A 14 3.19 -20.25 20.34
N ILE A 15 4.14 -19.32 20.48
CA ILE A 15 5.24 -19.16 19.52
C ILE A 15 6.15 -20.41 19.52
N TYR A 16 6.47 -20.96 20.68
CA TYR A 16 7.29 -22.17 20.78
C TYR A 16 6.62 -23.37 20.09
N SER A 17 5.30 -23.53 20.23
CA SER A 17 4.58 -24.69 19.70
C SER A 17 4.20 -24.54 18.21
N LYS A 18 3.88 -23.33 17.75
CA LYS A 18 3.34 -23.07 16.42
C LYS A 18 4.30 -22.29 15.50
N GLY A 19 5.39 -21.77 16.03
CA GLY A 19 6.28 -20.83 15.33
C GLY A 19 5.70 -19.43 15.21
N TYR A 20 6.49 -18.53 14.62
CA TYR A 20 6.02 -17.20 14.26
C TYR A 20 5.05 -17.27 13.09
N SER A 21 4.02 -16.41 13.10
CA SER A 21 3.13 -16.24 11.94
C SER A 21 3.94 -15.72 10.75
N LYS A 22 3.91 -16.46 9.64
CA LYS A 22 4.68 -16.11 8.43
C LYS A 22 3.87 -15.25 7.44
N GLY A 23 2.65 -14.87 7.75
CA GLY A 23 1.76 -14.29 6.76
C GLY A 23 1.29 -15.32 5.71
N VAL A 24 0.69 -14.85 4.62
CA VAL A 24 0.24 -15.70 3.51
C VAL A 24 1.04 -15.40 2.25
N THR A 25 1.15 -16.38 1.35
CA THR A 25 1.96 -16.27 0.12
C THR A 25 1.50 -15.11 -0.77
N THR A 26 2.43 -14.47 -1.46
CA THR A 26 2.11 -13.48 -2.50
C THR A 26 1.68 -14.14 -3.81
N GLY A 27 1.88 -15.46 -3.96
CA GLY A 27 1.76 -16.17 -5.22
C GLY A 27 2.96 -15.97 -6.17
N ILE A 28 3.94 -15.18 -5.75
CA ILE A 28 5.15 -14.88 -6.52
C ILE A 28 6.31 -15.64 -5.91
N LYS A 29 6.60 -16.83 -6.45
CA LYS A 29 7.60 -17.76 -5.88
C LYS A 29 8.95 -17.13 -5.51
N PRO A 30 9.56 -16.23 -6.32
CA PRO A 30 10.82 -15.60 -5.96
C PRO A 30 10.69 -14.58 -4.82
N LEU A 31 9.49 -14.02 -4.58
CA LEU A 31 9.24 -13.01 -3.55
C LEU A 31 8.91 -13.63 -2.20
N ASP A 32 8.18 -14.73 -2.17
CA ASP A 32 7.65 -15.37 -0.95
C ASP A 32 8.71 -15.67 0.15
N PRO A 33 9.98 -16.00 -0.16
CA PRO A 33 11.01 -16.15 0.86
C PRO A 33 11.36 -14.85 1.60
N HIS A 34 11.07 -13.69 1.00
CA HIS A 34 11.48 -12.36 1.46
C HIS A 34 10.31 -11.50 1.92
N TYR A 35 9.13 -11.73 1.37
CA TYR A 35 7.93 -10.93 1.63
C TYR A 35 6.67 -11.81 1.56
N THR A 36 5.74 -11.60 2.49
CA THR A 36 4.43 -12.26 2.54
C THR A 36 3.35 -11.25 2.92
N PHE A 37 2.10 -11.49 2.54
CA PHE A 37 0.99 -10.65 2.98
C PHE A 37 0.68 -10.91 4.44
N ARG A 38 0.72 -9.85 5.27
CA ARG A 38 0.47 -9.96 6.69
C ARG A 38 -0.26 -8.75 7.23
N LYS A 39 -1.46 -8.99 7.79
CA LYS A 39 -2.21 -7.93 8.50
C LYS A 39 -1.42 -7.47 9.74
N GLY A 40 -1.58 -6.21 10.09
CA GLY A 40 -0.89 -5.60 11.22
C GLY A 40 0.53 -5.11 10.89
N GLU A 41 0.95 -5.13 9.64
CA GLU A 41 2.28 -4.67 9.21
C GLU A 41 2.24 -3.47 8.26
N LEU A 42 3.27 -2.64 8.37
CA LEU A 42 3.56 -1.50 7.49
C LEU A 42 4.59 -1.90 6.44
N THR A 43 4.22 -1.78 5.18
CA THR A 43 5.15 -1.90 4.04
C THR A 43 5.42 -0.51 3.48
N ILE A 44 6.67 -0.07 3.50
CA ILE A 44 7.08 1.19 2.90
C ILE A 44 7.71 0.90 1.53
N ILE A 45 7.17 1.55 0.50
CA ILE A 45 7.69 1.45 -0.87
C ILE A 45 8.36 2.78 -1.20
N THR A 46 9.64 2.75 -1.48
CA THR A 46 10.40 3.94 -1.85
C THR A 46 11.25 3.70 -3.09
N GLY A 47 11.55 4.76 -3.80
CA GLY A 47 12.34 4.71 -5.03
C GLY A 47 12.22 6.00 -5.83
N PHE A 48 13.09 6.17 -6.82
CA PHE A 48 13.06 7.33 -7.71
C PHE A 48 11.76 7.41 -8.52
N ALA A 49 11.48 8.56 -9.12
CA ALA A 49 10.34 8.71 -10.02
C ALA A 49 10.41 7.71 -11.19
N ASN A 50 9.27 7.24 -11.64
CA ASN A 50 9.09 6.38 -12.82
C ASN A 50 9.82 5.02 -12.78
N ILE A 51 10.05 4.45 -11.58
CA ILE A 51 10.62 3.09 -11.45
C ILE A 51 9.56 2.02 -11.17
N GLY A 52 8.28 2.35 -11.26
CA GLY A 52 7.18 1.41 -11.07
C GLY A 52 6.78 1.16 -9.62
N LYS A 53 6.92 2.14 -8.71
CA LYS A 53 6.47 2.02 -7.31
C LYS A 53 4.99 1.70 -7.22
N THR A 54 4.15 2.58 -7.78
CA THR A 54 2.69 2.42 -7.83
C THR A 54 2.29 1.12 -8.53
N THR A 55 2.90 0.82 -9.68
CA THR A 55 2.66 -0.43 -10.41
C THR A 55 2.97 -1.66 -9.56
N THR A 56 4.11 -1.68 -8.86
CA THR A 56 4.48 -2.79 -7.96
C THR A 56 3.49 -2.92 -6.81
N GLN A 57 3.11 -1.80 -6.20
CA GLN A 57 2.13 -1.77 -5.11
C GLN A 57 0.78 -2.32 -5.56
N LEU A 58 0.22 -1.77 -6.66
CA LEU A 58 -1.06 -2.21 -7.23
C LEU A 58 -1.04 -3.70 -7.59
N PHE A 59 0.07 -4.17 -8.16
CA PHE A 59 0.22 -5.58 -8.49
C PHE A 59 0.19 -6.49 -7.26
N LEU A 60 0.88 -6.12 -6.17
CA LEU A 60 0.83 -6.86 -4.91
C LEU A 60 -0.58 -6.84 -4.29
N MET A 61 -1.24 -5.69 -4.30
CA MET A 61 -2.60 -5.54 -3.79
C MET A 61 -3.58 -6.37 -4.62
N MET A 62 -3.48 -6.31 -5.95
CA MET A 62 -4.28 -7.13 -6.87
C MET A 62 -4.05 -8.62 -6.63
N MET A 63 -2.82 -9.06 -6.42
CA MET A 63 -2.52 -10.46 -6.09
C MET A 63 -3.14 -10.89 -4.75
N ALA A 64 -3.12 -10.02 -3.73
CA ALA A 64 -3.77 -10.29 -2.46
C ALA A 64 -5.29 -10.41 -2.60
N SER A 65 -5.92 -9.52 -3.37
CA SER A 65 -7.35 -9.60 -3.69
C SER A 65 -7.68 -10.87 -4.48
N LYS A 66 -6.89 -11.20 -5.48
CA LYS A 66 -7.11 -12.39 -6.33
C LYS A 66 -6.97 -13.71 -5.58
N LEU A 67 -6.06 -13.79 -4.61
CA LEU A 67 -5.78 -15.02 -3.85
C LEU A 67 -6.62 -15.17 -2.58
N TYR A 68 -6.99 -14.05 -1.94
CA TYR A 68 -7.58 -14.04 -0.59
C TYR A 68 -8.84 -13.19 -0.47
N ASP A 69 -9.33 -12.62 -1.57
CA ASP A 69 -10.50 -11.73 -1.59
C ASP A 69 -10.31 -10.47 -0.73
N TYR A 70 -9.07 -9.97 -0.64
CA TYR A 70 -8.74 -8.81 0.18
C TYR A 70 -9.27 -7.52 -0.43
N LYS A 71 -9.82 -6.65 0.43
CA LYS A 71 -10.36 -5.34 0.06
C LYS A 71 -9.44 -4.22 0.52
N TRP A 72 -9.28 -3.24 -0.34
CA TRP A 72 -8.33 -2.14 -0.17
C TRP A 72 -9.04 -0.80 -0.11
N LEU A 73 -8.57 0.06 0.78
CA LEU A 73 -8.96 1.44 0.86
C LEU A 73 -7.74 2.32 0.59
N MET A 74 -7.83 3.21 -0.39
CA MET A 74 -6.69 3.91 -0.95
C MET A 74 -6.89 5.42 -0.96
N TYR A 75 -5.79 6.15 -0.76
CA TYR A 75 -5.65 7.56 -1.09
C TYR A 75 -4.47 7.73 -2.04
N CYS A 76 -4.74 8.12 -3.29
CA CYS A 76 -3.75 8.19 -4.39
C CYS A 76 -3.94 9.49 -5.19
N PRO A 77 -3.54 10.65 -4.66
CA PRO A 77 -3.81 11.94 -5.30
C PRO A 77 -3.08 12.16 -6.63
N GLU A 78 -1.98 11.46 -6.88
CA GLU A 78 -1.26 11.55 -8.16
C GLU A 78 -1.96 10.79 -9.30
N ASN A 79 -2.91 9.88 -9.00
CA ASN A 79 -3.57 9.03 -9.97
C ASN A 79 -4.98 9.55 -10.32
N GLU A 80 -5.05 10.71 -10.91
CA GLU A 80 -6.28 11.27 -11.49
C GLU A 80 -6.21 11.28 -13.03
N PRO A 81 -7.28 10.84 -13.73
CA PRO A 81 -8.58 10.38 -13.19
C PRO A 81 -8.51 8.96 -12.59
N ILE A 82 -9.34 8.71 -11.56
CA ILE A 82 -9.44 7.40 -10.87
C ILE A 82 -9.68 6.24 -11.86
N GLY A 83 -10.35 6.53 -12.98
CA GLY A 83 -10.58 5.55 -14.04
C GLY A 83 -9.31 4.89 -14.56
N ASP A 84 -8.22 5.64 -14.68
CA ASP A 84 -6.94 5.10 -15.17
C ASP A 84 -6.36 4.08 -14.20
N LEU A 85 -6.47 4.33 -12.89
CA LEU A 85 -6.04 3.39 -11.86
C LEU A 85 -6.85 2.08 -11.91
N MET A 86 -8.16 2.16 -12.13
CA MET A 86 -9.01 0.99 -12.29
C MET A 86 -8.71 0.21 -13.57
N ILE A 87 -8.33 0.90 -14.65
CA ILE A 87 -7.85 0.27 -15.90
C ILE A 87 -6.57 -0.51 -15.63
N ASP A 88 -5.59 0.10 -14.95
CA ASP A 88 -4.32 -0.55 -14.62
C ASP A 88 -4.55 -1.83 -13.79
N ILE A 89 -5.41 -1.77 -12.77
CA ILE A 89 -5.75 -2.94 -11.96
C ILE A 89 -6.43 -4.03 -12.79
N ALA A 90 -7.37 -3.65 -13.67
CA ALA A 90 -8.08 -4.60 -14.53
C ALA A 90 -7.14 -5.27 -15.54
N GLU A 91 -6.22 -4.52 -16.14
CA GLU A 91 -5.19 -5.05 -17.03
C GLU A 91 -4.24 -6.01 -16.31
N MET A 92 -3.79 -5.64 -15.11
CA MET A 92 -2.97 -6.53 -14.26
C MET A 92 -3.71 -7.82 -13.90
N TYR A 93 -5.00 -7.72 -13.56
CA TYR A 93 -5.86 -8.87 -13.24
C TYR A 93 -6.01 -9.84 -14.41
N CYS A 94 -6.20 -9.31 -15.62
CA CYS A 94 -6.32 -10.08 -16.86
C CYS A 94 -4.96 -10.55 -17.42
N GLY A 95 -3.88 -9.89 -17.06
CA GLY A 95 -2.54 -10.12 -17.63
C GLY A 95 -2.43 -9.70 -19.10
N LYS A 96 -3.29 -8.79 -19.57
CA LYS A 96 -3.35 -8.26 -20.92
C LYS A 96 -3.79 -6.82 -20.92
N THR A 97 -3.37 -6.06 -21.93
CA THR A 97 -3.82 -4.68 -22.11
C THR A 97 -5.21 -4.57 -22.77
N ALA A 98 -5.93 -3.49 -22.49
CA ALA A 98 -7.16 -3.10 -23.20
C ALA A 98 -6.88 -2.26 -24.44
N ASP A 99 -5.64 -1.81 -24.64
CA ASP A 99 -5.24 -0.93 -25.75
C ASP A 99 -5.56 -1.55 -27.11
N LYS A 100 -6.27 -0.77 -27.93
CA LYS A 100 -6.73 -1.17 -29.28
C LYS A 100 -5.60 -1.49 -30.26
N ASP A 101 -4.42 -0.95 -30.03
CA ASP A 101 -3.28 -1.11 -30.93
C ASP A 101 -2.59 -2.48 -30.78
N PHE A 102 -3.01 -3.27 -29.76
CA PHE A 102 -2.51 -4.64 -29.55
C PHE A 102 -3.52 -5.67 -30.05
N SER A 103 -3.04 -6.59 -30.90
CA SER A 103 -3.88 -7.61 -31.55
C SER A 103 -4.43 -8.68 -30.57
N ASP A 104 -3.73 -8.93 -29.46
CA ASP A 104 -4.13 -9.90 -28.42
C ASP A 104 -4.71 -9.25 -27.16
N ARG A 105 -5.23 -8.02 -27.30
CA ARG A 105 -5.86 -7.29 -26.19
C ARG A 105 -6.99 -8.05 -25.52
N ILE A 106 -7.35 -7.62 -24.33
CA ILE A 106 -8.51 -8.13 -23.60
C ILE A 106 -9.78 -7.95 -24.43
N SER A 107 -10.66 -8.95 -24.45
CA SER A 107 -12.02 -8.75 -25.02
C SER A 107 -12.81 -7.76 -24.17
N GLN A 108 -13.72 -7.02 -24.79
CA GLN A 108 -14.52 -6.00 -24.08
C GLN A 108 -15.27 -6.59 -22.89
N ASP A 109 -15.88 -7.77 -23.04
CA ASP A 109 -16.62 -8.41 -21.93
C ASP A 109 -15.73 -8.76 -20.75
N ASN A 110 -14.54 -9.32 -21.01
CA ASN A 110 -13.59 -9.65 -19.96
C ASN A 110 -13.03 -8.39 -19.30
N TYR A 111 -12.78 -7.35 -20.07
CA TYR A 111 -12.32 -6.07 -19.57
C TYR A 111 -13.34 -5.44 -18.60
N LEU A 112 -14.60 -5.36 -19.00
CA LEU A 112 -15.66 -4.80 -18.14
C LEU A 112 -15.84 -5.60 -16.85
N ARG A 113 -15.81 -6.93 -16.91
CA ARG A 113 -15.84 -7.78 -15.71
C ARG A 113 -14.62 -7.55 -14.80
N ALA A 114 -13.45 -7.33 -15.37
CA ALA A 114 -12.25 -7.04 -14.59
C ALA A 114 -12.32 -5.66 -13.93
N VAL A 115 -12.92 -4.66 -14.59
CA VAL A 115 -13.18 -3.34 -13.99
C VAL A 115 -14.20 -3.45 -12.85
N GLU A 116 -15.29 -4.19 -13.02
CA GLU A 116 -16.25 -4.48 -11.94
C GLU A 116 -15.56 -5.14 -10.76
N TRP A 117 -14.77 -6.18 -11.01
CA TRP A 117 -13.98 -6.84 -9.98
C TRP A 117 -13.02 -5.88 -9.27
N ALA A 118 -12.33 -5.01 -10.01
CA ALA A 118 -11.46 -3.98 -9.42
C ALA A 118 -12.25 -3.05 -8.49
N TYR A 119 -13.43 -2.63 -8.90
CA TYR A 119 -14.31 -1.75 -8.12
C TYR A 119 -14.83 -2.41 -6.83
N GLU A 120 -15.02 -3.74 -6.83
CA GLU A 120 -15.43 -4.50 -5.64
C GLU A 120 -14.30 -4.63 -4.60
N HIS A 121 -13.04 -4.57 -5.04
CA HIS A 121 -11.87 -4.79 -4.18
C HIS A 121 -11.09 -3.52 -3.83
N PHE A 122 -11.26 -2.44 -4.60
CA PHE A 122 -10.47 -1.21 -4.44
C PHE A 122 -11.37 -0.01 -4.30
N THR A 123 -11.40 0.57 -3.12
CA THR A 123 -12.08 1.84 -2.85
C THR A 123 -11.05 2.95 -2.78
N ILE A 124 -11.28 4.04 -3.53
CA ILE A 124 -10.40 5.19 -3.55
C ILE A 124 -11.11 6.36 -2.90
N LEU A 125 -10.51 6.94 -1.86
CA LEU A 125 -10.97 8.18 -1.27
C LEU A 125 -10.34 9.38 -1.99
N THR A 126 -11.16 10.39 -2.21
CA THR A 126 -10.76 11.68 -2.77
C THR A 126 -11.11 12.80 -1.80
N PHE A 127 -10.33 13.88 -1.84
CA PHE A 127 -10.54 15.06 -1.02
C PHE A 127 -10.56 16.30 -1.92
N GLU A 128 -11.44 17.25 -1.65
CA GLU A 128 -11.49 18.52 -2.39
C GLU A 128 -10.26 19.41 -2.10
N VAL A 129 -9.66 19.24 -0.93
CA VAL A 129 -8.48 19.98 -0.48
C VAL A 129 -7.44 18.98 0.00
N THR A 130 -6.17 19.24 -0.28
CA THR A 130 -5.07 18.36 0.17
C THR A 130 -5.15 18.11 1.68
N PRO A 131 -5.42 16.86 2.11
CA PRO A 131 -5.56 16.51 3.52
C PRO A 131 -4.21 16.36 4.23
N THR A 132 -4.26 16.38 5.56
CA THR A 132 -3.18 15.89 6.42
C THR A 132 -3.25 14.36 6.54
N VAL A 133 -2.19 13.73 7.07
CA VAL A 133 -2.20 12.29 7.37
C VAL A 133 -3.35 11.92 8.32
N ASP A 134 -3.58 12.74 9.33
CA ASP A 134 -4.61 12.45 10.34
C ASP A 134 -6.01 12.51 9.73
N GLU A 135 -6.31 13.50 8.87
CA GLU A 135 -7.58 13.59 8.14
C GLU A 135 -7.81 12.38 7.22
N VAL A 136 -6.77 11.88 6.55
CA VAL A 136 -6.88 10.64 5.75
C VAL A 136 -7.16 9.43 6.63
N LEU A 137 -6.43 9.28 7.75
CA LEU A 137 -6.63 8.16 8.66
C LEU A 137 -8.01 8.19 9.34
N GLU A 138 -8.53 9.36 9.69
CA GLU A 138 -9.88 9.54 10.22
C GLU A 138 -10.94 9.11 9.18
N SER A 139 -10.82 9.56 7.94
CA SER A 139 -11.72 9.17 6.86
C SER A 139 -11.66 7.66 6.57
N PHE A 140 -10.49 7.05 6.66
CA PHE A 140 -10.34 5.61 6.57
C PHE A 140 -11.07 4.89 7.73
N GLU A 141 -10.90 5.38 8.96
CA GLU A 141 -11.57 4.82 10.14
C GLU A 141 -13.10 4.90 10.03
N GLU A 142 -13.62 6.02 9.55
CA GLU A 142 -15.07 6.21 9.29
C GLU A 142 -15.59 5.20 8.25
N TYR A 143 -14.90 5.05 7.14
CA TYR A 143 -15.29 4.10 6.09
C TYR A 143 -15.27 2.65 6.59
N MET A 144 -14.25 2.30 7.38
CA MET A 144 -14.08 0.97 7.97
C MET A 144 -15.13 0.62 9.03
N GLN A 145 -15.94 1.58 9.53
CA GLN A 145 -17.07 1.29 10.40
C GLN A 145 -18.22 0.57 9.67
N VAL A 146 -18.30 0.72 8.35
CA VAL A 146 -19.41 0.19 7.53
C VAL A 146 -18.97 -0.85 6.49
N VAL A 147 -17.65 -0.90 6.19
CA VAL A 147 -17.09 -1.84 5.21
C VAL A 147 -15.86 -2.52 5.81
N GLU A 148 -15.79 -3.85 5.70
CA GLU A 148 -14.60 -4.60 6.10
C GLU A 148 -13.46 -4.37 5.09
N ILE A 149 -12.30 -3.93 5.58
CA ILE A 149 -11.10 -3.61 4.81
C ILE A 149 -9.93 -4.43 5.34
N ASP A 150 -9.18 -5.05 4.43
CA ASP A 150 -8.01 -5.88 4.75
C ASP A 150 -6.70 -5.12 4.66
N GLY A 151 -6.66 -4.11 3.82
CA GLY A 151 -5.47 -3.31 3.61
C GLY A 151 -5.75 -1.87 3.19
N ILE A 152 -4.80 -1.02 3.47
CA ILE A 152 -4.86 0.42 3.23
C ILE A 152 -3.63 0.85 2.45
N SER A 153 -3.78 1.88 1.62
CA SER A 153 -2.68 2.49 0.87
C SER A 153 -2.74 4.00 0.86
N ILE A 154 -1.57 4.63 1.02
CA ILE A 154 -1.33 6.05 0.75
C ILE A 154 -0.18 6.15 -0.26
N ASP A 155 -0.43 6.78 -1.41
CA ASP A 155 0.54 6.92 -2.51
C ASP A 155 0.45 8.31 -3.18
N PRO A 156 1.39 9.23 -2.90
CA PRO A 156 2.46 9.14 -1.91
C PRO A 156 2.17 9.89 -0.60
N LEU A 157 2.94 9.61 0.46
CA LEU A 157 2.93 10.39 1.71
C LEU A 157 3.36 11.85 1.50
N ASN A 158 4.22 12.08 0.51
CA ASN A 158 4.80 13.39 0.24
C ASN A 158 3.78 14.45 -0.21
N ASP A 159 2.64 14.02 -0.73
CA ASP A 159 1.59 14.90 -1.24
C ASP A 159 0.56 15.29 -0.17
N LEU A 160 0.73 14.78 1.03
CA LEU A 160 -0.09 15.18 2.15
C LEU A 160 0.37 16.53 2.74
N LYS A 161 -0.59 17.28 3.23
CA LYS A 161 -0.35 18.58 3.84
C LYS A 161 0.43 18.43 5.15
N ALA A 162 1.64 19.01 5.20
CA ALA A 162 2.38 19.11 6.44
C ALA A 162 1.87 20.28 7.28
N PRO A 163 1.82 20.16 8.63
CA PRO A 163 1.52 21.26 9.52
C PRO A 163 2.53 22.42 9.34
N GLN A 164 2.03 23.67 9.50
CA GLN A 164 2.92 24.84 9.43
C GLN A 164 3.94 24.83 10.59
N LYS A 165 5.17 25.27 10.31
CA LYS A 165 6.26 25.40 11.30
C LYS A 165 6.81 24.10 11.89
N VAL A 166 6.48 22.94 11.31
CA VAL A 166 7.05 21.64 11.68
C VAL A 166 8.17 21.28 10.70
N SER A 167 9.28 20.76 11.20
CA SER A 167 10.34 20.26 10.33
C SER A 167 9.84 19.04 9.52
N LYS A 168 10.38 18.83 8.32
CA LYS A 168 10.03 17.62 7.53
C LYS A 168 10.31 16.33 8.30
N TYR A 169 11.36 16.31 9.10
CA TYR A 169 11.71 15.16 9.91
C TYR A 169 10.65 14.87 10.97
N ASP A 170 10.26 15.88 11.75
CA ASP A 170 9.24 15.73 12.79
C ASP A 170 7.89 15.33 12.18
N TYR A 171 7.53 15.96 11.03
CA TYR A 171 6.32 15.58 10.30
C TYR A 171 6.30 14.10 9.91
N TYR A 172 7.36 13.59 9.28
CA TYR A 172 7.42 12.18 8.90
C TYR A 172 7.45 11.24 10.11
N TYR A 173 8.11 11.65 11.18
CA TYR A 173 8.13 10.87 12.41
C TYR A 173 6.73 10.73 13.02
N ASP A 174 5.99 11.84 13.11
CA ASP A 174 4.62 11.85 13.63
C ASP A 174 3.66 11.09 12.71
N ALA A 175 3.74 11.31 11.40
CA ALA A 175 2.95 10.59 10.41
C ALA A 175 3.13 9.06 10.53
N LEU A 176 4.38 8.58 10.57
CA LEU A 176 4.67 7.15 10.74
C LEU A 176 4.21 6.61 12.09
N SER A 177 4.26 7.41 13.15
CA SER A 177 3.76 7.04 14.48
C SER A 177 2.24 6.89 14.47
N ASN A 178 1.51 7.78 13.79
CA ASN A 178 0.06 7.73 13.63
C ASN A 178 -0.36 6.52 12.79
N VAL A 179 0.30 6.29 11.65
CA VAL A 179 0.09 5.11 10.80
C VAL A 179 0.32 3.81 11.59
N ARG A 180 1.40 3.69 12.36
CA ARG A 180 1.66 2.48 13.17
C ARG A 180 0.60 2.25 14.25
N ARG A 181 0.09 3.32 14.88
CA ARG A 181 -1.01 3.22 15.85
C ARG A 181 -2.30 2.76 15.18
N PHE A 182 -2.60 3.30 14.00
CA PHE A 182 -3.74 2.90 13.18
C PHE A 182 -3.69 1.41 12.83
N ILE A 183 -2.56 0.94 12.28
CA ILE A 183 -2.33 -0.47 11.92
C ILE A 183 -2.57 -1.40 13.11
N LYS A 184 -2.05 -1.05 14.29
CA LYS A 184 -2.23 -1.86 15.51
C LYS A 184 -3.67 -1.90 15.99
N ARG A 185 -4.42 -0.81 15.81
CA ARG A 185 -5.83 -0.71 16.23
C ARG A 185 -6.71 -1.57 15.33
N HIS A 186 -6.53 -1.48 14.02
CA HIS A 186 -7.41 -2.06 13.03
C HIS A 186 -6.94 -3.41 12.48
N ASN A 187 -5.68 -3.81 12.75
CA ASN A 187 -5.08 -5.05 12.26
C ASN A 187 -5.17 -5.21 10.74
N VAL A 188 -4.91 -4.14 9.99
CA VAL A 188 -4.90 -4.11 8.53
C VAL A 188 -3.47 -4.15 7.98
N MET A 189 -3.28 -4.56 6.75
CA MET A 189 -2.05 -4.28 6.00
C MET A 189 -2.00 -2.80 5.65
N PHE A 190 -0.81 -2.22 5.61
CA PHE A 190 -0.65 -0.83 5.21
C PHE A 190 0.51 -0.66 4.25
N TYR A 191 0.21 -0.16 3.05
CA TYR A 191 1.21 0.26 2.09
C TYR A 191 1.38 1.77 2.13
N LEU A 192 2.61 2.23 2.21
CA LEU A 192 2.96 3.64 2.23
C LEU A 192 4.04 3.91 1.19
N VAL A 193 3.70 4.67 0.16
CA VAL A 193 4.68 5.11 -0.83
C VAL A 193 5.30 6.42 -0.37
N VAL A 194 6.63 6.48 -0.43
CA VAL A 194 7.40 7.66 -0.03
C VAL A 194 8.39 8.02 -1.13
N HIS A 195 8.38 9.28 -1.56
CA HIS A 195 9.35 9.78 -2.51
C HIS A 195 10.64 10.17 -1.79
N PRO A 196 11.81 9.76 -2.29
CA PRO A 196 13.08 10.16 -1.70
C PRO A 196 13.29 11.66 -1.84
N GLY A 197 14.00 12.25 -0.90
CA GLY A 197 14.33 13.67 -0.92
C GLY A 197 15.10 14.07 -2.21
N THR A 198 14.88 15.31 -2.68
CA THR A 198 15.49 15.84 -3.92
C THR A 198 17.01 15.77 -3.93
N ALA A 199 17.67 15.82 -2.77
CA ALA A 199 19.12 15.64 -2.66
C ALA A 199 19.59 14.24 -3.06
N ALA A 200 18.81 13.19 -2.80
CA ALA A 200 19.11 11.82 -3.22
C ALA A 200 19.07 11.67 -4.74
N ASN A 201 18.17 12.41 -5.42
CA ASN A 201 18.07 12.39 -6.88
C ASN A 201 19.32 12.96 -7.60
N ARG A 202 20.10 13.80 -6.94
CA ARG A 202 21.30 14.47 -7.50
C ARG A 202 22.57 13.69 -7.24
N ARG A 203 22.58 12.77 -6.29
CA ARG A 203 23.78 11.98 -5.96
C ARG A 203 24.05 10.94 -7.08
N ARG A 204 25.35 10.73 -7.35
CA ARG A 204 25.84 9.68 -8.24
C ARG A 204 26.98 8.97 -7.53
N ASN A 205 27.08 7.68 -7.73
CA ASN A 205 28.25 6.89 -7.38
C ASN A 205 29.40 7.19 -8.34
N GLU A 206 30.61 6.76 -8.03
CA GLU A 206 31.78 6.93 -8.88
C GLU A 206 31.60 6.29 -10.26
N ASP A 207 30.81 5.23 -10.36
CA ASP A 207 30.44 4.53 -11.60
C ASP A 207 29.29 5.20 -12.39
N GLY A 208 28.80 6.36 -11.92
CA GLY A 208 27.70 7.11 -12.53
C GLY A 208 26.30 6.58 -12.20
N THR A 209 26.18 5.46 -11.48
CA THR A 209 24.89 4.91 -11.02
C THR A 209 24.28 5.79 -9.92
N ARG A 210 22.97 5.66 -9.70
CA ARG A 210 22.32 6.31 -8.56
C ARG A 210 22.44 5.43 -7.32
N PRO A 211 22.86 6.00 -6.16
CA PRO A 211 22.79 5.26 -4.90
C PRO A 211 21.33 4.94 -4.55
N ALA A 212 21.13 3.91 -3.72
CA ALA A 212 19.81 3.64 -3.17
C ALA A 212 19.26 4.89 -2.47
N PRO A 213 17.95 5.20 -2.61
CA PRO A 213 17.36 6.35 -1.95
C PRO A 213 17.40 6.17 -0.43
N ASN A 214 17.89 7.20 0.26
CA ASN A 214 17.79 7.30 1.71
C ASN A 214 16.50 8.07 2.04
N MET A 215 15.78 7.60 3.01
CA MET A 215 14.68 8.35 3.61
C MET A 215 15.18 9.46 4.53
#